data_a17755223d9748fd82e3fbe298c7681a
#
_entry.id   a17755223d9748fd82e3fbe298c7681a
#
_cell.length_a   1.000
_cell.length_b   1.000
_cell.length_c   1.000
_cell.angle_alpha   90.00
_cell.angle_beta   90.00
_cell.angle_gamma   90.00
#
_symmetry.space_group_name_H-M   'P 1'
#
loop_
_entity.id
_entity.type
_entity.pdbx_description
1 polymer ?
#
loop_
_entity_poly.entity_id
_entity_poly.type
_entity_poly.pdbx_seq_one_letter_code
_entity_poly.pdbx_strand_id
1 'polypeptide(L)'
;MANRLAALVLLLAALAGPARAEWNDAERKFVIQTLNQLQKLSFKHHREYCGFLGVTAHGKFATGGLSQGTLDSCFPTKPDYLTVTASFHTHGGFDSTHWSEVPSLQDVDSDAAGGTNGWVATPGGRLWFINGTTRTLTLVCGPGCMISDPNYVPNVPGPVGSAYTYDELQRLFRD
;
A
#
# COMPACT_ATOMS: atom_id res chain seq x y z
N MET A 1 5.32 -60.47 -31.68
CA MET A 1 5.37 -60.09 -30.25
C MET A 1 5.72 -58.61 -30.17
N ALA A 2 4.75 -57.76 -29.90
CA ALA A 2 4.95 -56.32 -29.87
C ALA A 2 4.92 -55.83 -28.41
N ASN A 3 6.10 -55.41 -27.91
CA ASN A 3 6.25 -54.80 -26.57
C ASN A 3 5.72 -53.38 -26.60
N ARG A 4 4.64 -53.11 -25.86
CA ARG A 4 4.14 -51.75 -25.60
C ARG A 4 4.78 -51.27 -24.29
N LEU A 5 5.76 -50.37 -24.41
CA LEU A 5 6.28 -49.57 -23.29
C LEU A 5 5.24 -48.49 -22.95
N ALA A 6 4.59 -48.62 -21.80
CA ALA A 6 3.75 -47.56 -21.25
C ALA A 6 4.65 -46.51 -20.56
N ALA A 7 4.72 -45.33 -21.12
CA ALA A 7 5.39 -44.19 -20.50
C ALA A 7 4.52 -43.65 -19.37
N LEU A 8 4.97 -43.75 -18.13
CA LEU A 8 4.34 -43.18 -16.95
C LEU A 8 4.73 -41.69 -16.87
N VAL A 9 3.81 -40.82 -17.23
CA VAL A 9 3.98 -39.35 -17.06
C VAL A 9 3.66 -39.02 -15.60
N LEU A 10 4.69 -38.77 -14.80
CA LEU A 10 4.53 -38.20 -13.46
C LEU A 10 4.18 -36.71 -13.59
N LEU A 11 2.92 -36.33 -13.32
CA LEU A 11 2.54 -34.94 -13.09
C LEU A 11 3.11 -34.52 -11.73
N LEU A 12 4.17 -33.73 -11.74
CA LEU A 12 4.59 -32.96 -10.54
C LEU A 12 3.57 -31.82 -10.31
N ALA A 13 2.62 -32.04 -9.40
CA ALA A 13 1.83 -30.96 -8.84
C ALA A 13 2.77 -30.06 -8.00
N ALA A 14 3.11 -28.90 -8.52
CA ALA A 14 3.78 -27.88 -7.74
C ALA A 14 2.84 -27.45 -6.61
N LEU A 15 3.14 -27.88 -5.38
CA LEU A 15 2.51 -27.38 -4.18
C LEU A 15 2.92 -25.90 -4.04
N ALA A 16 2.06 -25.00 -4.50
CA ALA A 16 2.18 -23.57 -4.16
C ALA A 16 2.09 -23.48 -2.64
N GLY A 17 3.23 -23.28 -1.98
CA GLY A 17 3.27 -22.98 -0.55
C GLY A 17 2.47 -21.70 -0.29
N PRO A 18 2.02 -21.48 0.96
CA PRO A 18 1.31 -20.24 1.29
C PRO A 18 2.17 -19.05 0.86
N ALA A 19 1.58 -18.14 0.08
CA ALA A 19 2.24 -16.91 -0.34
C ALA A 19 2.75 -16.20 0.93
N ARG A 20 4.06 -16.04 1.02
CA ARG A 20 4.67 -15.35 2.16
C ARG A 20 4.19 -13.92 2.14
N ALA A 21 3.69 -13.41 3.27
CA ALA A 21 3.28 -12.02 3.37
C ALA A 21 4.43 -11.11 2.88
N GLU A 22 4.12 -10.17 2.01
CA GLU A 22 5.10 -9.27 1.41
C GLU A 22 5.68 -8.27 2.42
N TRP A 23 5.10 -8.23 3.61
CA TRP A 23 5.48 -7.34 4.73
C TRP A 23 5.67 -8.12 6.03
N ASN A 24 6.36 -7.48 6.97
CA ASN A 24 6.58 -7.97 8.31
C ASN A 24 5.44 -7.51 9.24
N ASP A 25 4.91 -8.40 10.08
CA ASP A 25 3.80 -8.08 11.02
C ASP A 25 4.14 -6.99 12.04
N ALA A 26 5.40 -6.89 12.46
CA ALA A 26 5.84 -5.83 13.37
C ALA A 26 5.86 -4.47 12.66
N GLU A 27 6.31 -4.44 11.39
CA GLU A 27 6.24 -3.27 10.53
C GLU A 27 4.78 -2.83 10.32
N ARG A 28 3.90 -3.78 9.97
CA ARG A 28 2.46 -3.49 9.80
C ARG A 28 1.83 -2.88 11.03
N LYS A 29 2.11 -3.41 12.22
CA LYS A 29 1.61 -2.84 13.49
C LYS A 29 2.12 -1.42 13.72
N PHE A 30 3.39 -1.19 13.46
CA PHE A 30 4.00 0.12 13.63
C PHE A 30 3.41 1.15 12.65
N VAL A 31 3.26 0.80 11.37
CA VAL A 31 2.70 1.71 10.37
C VAL A 31 1.23 2.04 10.64
N ILE A 32 0.41 1.07 11.11
CA ILE A 32 -0.98 1.32 11.50
C ILE A 32 -1.04 2.37 12.62
N GLN A 33 -0.20 2.26 13.63
CA GLN A 33 -0.15 3.24 14.72
C GLN A 33 0.24 4.64 14.21
N THR A 34 1.25 4.71 13.36
CA THR A 34 1.73 5.96 12.75
C THR A 34 0.64 6.60 11.88
N LEU A 35 0.09 5.85 10.93
CA LEU A 35 -0.90 6.36 10.00
C LEU A 35 -2.21 6.75 10.69
N ASN A 36 -2.65 6.06 11.75
CA ASN A 36 -3.81 6.49 12.54
C ASN A 36 -3.63 7.86 13.21
N GLN A 37 -2.41 8.23 13.60
CA GLN A 37 -2.14 9.57 14.12
C GLN A 37 -2.22 10.61 12.99
N LEU A 38 -1.65 10.28 11.82
CA LEU A 38 -1.62 11.16 10.66
C LEU A 38 -3.00 11.32 10.01
N GLN A 39 -3.83 10.27 9.98
CA GLN A 39 -5.22 10.32 9.48
C GLN A 39 -6.03 11.42 10.18
N LYS A 40 -5.90 11.58 11.50
CA LYS A 40 -6.58 12.65 12.25
C LYS A 40 -6.20 14.03 11.75
N LEU A 41 -4.92 14.23 11.46
CA LEU A 41 -4.40 15.49 10.93
C LEU A 41 -4.82 15.69 9.47
N SER A 42 -4.78 14.60 8.69
CA SER A 42 -5.15 14.57 7.29
C SER A 42 -6.60 15.05 7.09
N PHE A 43 -7.55 14.48 7.83
CA PHE A 43 -8.96 14.85 7.75
C PHE A 43 -9.20 16.27 8.26
N LYS A 44 -8.54 16.67 9.35
CA LYS A 44 -8.66 18.02 9.90
C LYS A 44 -8.17 19.11 8.95
N HIS A 45 -7.10 18.83 8.21
CA HIS A 45 -6.42 19.84 7.39
C HIS A 45 -6.66 19.67 5.89
N HIS A 46 -7.44 18.63 5.48
CA HIS A 46 -7.70 18.29 4.09
C HIS A 46 -6.42 18.21 3.25
N ARG A 47 -5.43 17.43 3.73
CA ARG A 47 -4.14 17.27 3.07
C ARG A 47 -3.50 15.93 3.38
N GLU A 48 -2.60 15.52 2.53
CA GLU A 48 -1.76 14.36 2.76
C GLU A 48 -0.66 14.63 3.77
N TYR A 49 -0.29 13.58 4.49
CA TYR A 49 0.90 13.50 5.33
C TYR A 49 1.70 12.30 4.90
N CYS A 50 2.98 12.47 4.66
CA CYS A 50 3.85 11.41 4.18
C CYS A 50 5.19 11.36 4.91
N GLY A 51 5.92 10.25 4.71
CA GLY A 51 7.23 10.04 5.28
C GLY A 51 7.82 8.71 4.86
N PHE A 52 8.91 8.34 5.51
CA PHE A 52 9.55 7.05 5.35
C PHE A 52 9.52 6.26 6.64
N LEU A 53 9.32 4.96 6.51
CA LEU A 53 9.45 3.95 7.53
C LEU A 53 10.80 3.24 7.34
N GLY A 54 11.43 2.88 8.43
CA GLY A 54 12.68 2.13 8.38
C GLY A 54 13.11 1.63 9.73
N VAL A 55 14.30 1.04 9.74
CA VAL A 55 14.93 0.48 10.95
C VAL A 55 16.14 1.33 11.32
N THR A 56 16.22 1.74 12.59
CA THR A 56 17.36 2.46 13.14
C THR A 56 18.58 1.53 13.29
N ALA A 57 19.77 2.09 13.53
CA ALA A 57 20.99 1.32 13.84
C ALA A 57 20.83 0.38 15.05
N HIS A 58 19.83 0.60 15.92
CA HIS A 58 19.51 -0.25 17.08
C HIS A 58 18.42 -1.30 16.79
N GLY A 59 18.06 -1.52 15.51
CA GLY A 59 17.06 -2.52 15.11
C GLY A 59 15.61 -2.16 15.45
N LYS A 60 15.29 -0.90 15.74
CA LYS A 60 13.94 -0.44 16.07
C LYS A 60 13.29 0.24 14.88
N PHE A 61 11.99 -0.02 14.66
CA PHE A 61 11.22 0.75 13.69
C PHE A 61 11.12 2.21 14.10
N ALA A 62 11.26 3.08 13.12
CA ALA A 62 11.10 4.52 13.27
C ALA A 62 10.60 5.14 11.97
N THR A 63 10.06 6.35 12.07
CA THR A 63 9.71 7.17 10.91
C THR A 63 10.66 8.33 10.75
N GLY A 64 10.81 8.81 9.52
CA GLY A 64 11.61 9.98 9.20
C GLY A 64 11.12 10.67 7.94
N GLY A 65 11.65 11.88 7.69
CA GLY A 65 11.30 12.64 6.50
C GLY A 65 9.84 13.07 6.44
N LEU A 66 9.17 13.25 7.60
CA LEU A 66 7.77 13.64 7.68
C LEU A 66 7.51 14.96 6.96
N SER A 67 6.52 14.97 6.08
CA SER A 67 6.09 16.14 5.30
C SER A 67 4.58 16.31 5.34
N GLN A 68 4.16 17.55 5.10
CA GLN A 68 2.77 17.92 4.84
C GLN A 68 2.64 18.23 3.36
N GLY A 69 1.68 17.59 2.72
CA GLY A 69 1.40 17.75 1.31
C GLY A 69 0.23 18.70 1.01
N THR A 70 -0.34 18.51 -0.16
CA THR A 70 -1.62 19.11 -0.60
C THR A 70 -2.77 18.12 -0.35
N LEU A 71 -3.92 18.30 -1.01
CA LEU A 71 -5.04 17.35 -0.94
C LEU A 71 -4.69 15.99 -1.55
N ASP A 72 -3.85 15.98 -2.57
CA ASP A 72 -3.62 14.86 -3.50
C ASP A 72 -2.14 14.59 -3.81
N SER A 73 -1.23 15.17 -3.07
CA SER A 73 0.21 14.95 -3.26
C SER A 73 1.04 15.27 -2.02
N CYS A 74 2.09 14.48 -1.77
CA CYS A 74 3.03 14.69 -0.69
C CYS A 74 4.43 14.20 -1.08
N PHE A 75 5.47 14.97 -0.79
CA PHE A 75 6.85 14.69 -1.16
C PHE A 75 7.75 14.67 0.09
N PRO A 76 8.00 13.48 0.68
CA PRO A 76 8.88 13.36 1.82
C PRO A 76 10.35 13.35 1.38
N THR A 77 11.24 13.81 2.27
CA THR A 77 12.68 13.70 2.07
C THR A 77 13.19 12.41 2.71
N LYS A 78 13.87 11.57 1.93
CA LYS A 78 14.42 10.29 2.42
C LYS A 78 15.47 10.56 3.51
N PRO A 79 15.29 10.02 4.75
CA PRO A 79 16.25 10.21 5.83
C PRO A 79 17.48 9.33 5.64
N ASP A 80 18.66 9.83 6.04
CA ASP A 80 19.94 9.12 5.97
C ASP A 80 20.23 8.26 7.22
N TYR A 81 19.52 8.52 8.32
CA TYR A 81 19.69 7.83 9.60
C TYR A 81 18.84 6.56 9.76
N LEU A 82 18.01 6.21 8.74
CA LEU A 82 17.20 5.00 8.71
C LEU A 82 17.62 4.08 7.56
N THR A 83 17.65 2.78 7.84
CA THR A 83 17.54 1.79 6.77
C THR A 83 16.07 1.75 6.34
N VAL A 84 15.74 2.51 5.29
CA VAL A 84 14.35 2.65 4.80
C VAL A 84 13.84 1.33 4.27
N THR A 85 12.65 0.91 4.72
CA THR A 85 11.93 -0.29 4.27
C THR A 85 10.73 0.05 3.41
N ALA A 86 10.08 1.20 3.65
CA ALA A 86 8.92 1.66 2.89
C ALA A 86 8.75 3.19 2.98
N SER A 87 8.05 3.75 2.02
CA SER A 87 7.36 5.02 2.15
C SER A 87 6.02 4.82 2.87
N PHE A 88 5.40 5.91 3.33
CA PHE A 88 4.01 5.89 3.76
C PHE A 88 3.34 7.25 3.53
N HIS A 89 2.02 7.24 3.27
CA HIS A 89 1.23 8.48 3.26
C HIS A 89 -0.25 8.22 3.60
N THR A 90 -0.94 9.30 3.93
CA THR A 90 -2.39 9.36 4.03
C THR A 90 -2.95 10.06 2.80
N HIS A 91 -4.13 9.66 2.33
CA HIS A 91 -4.92 10.48 1.42
C HIS A 91 -5.58 11.63 2.17
N GLY A 92 -5.73 12.79 1.51
CA GLY A 92 -6.03 14.08 2.14
C GLY A 92 -7.40 14.25 2.80
N GLY A 93 -8.30 13.34 2.57
CA GLY A 93 -9.68 13.33 3.04
C GLY A 93 -10.59 12.73 1.98
N PHE A 94 -11.85 12.44 2.34
CA PHE A 94 -12.80 11.89 1.39
C PHE A 94 -13.20 12.94 0.34
N ASP A 95 -13.11 12.54 -0.92
CA ASP A 95 -13.59 13.29 -2.08
C ASP A 95 -14.40 12.36 -2.99
N SER A 96 -15.66 12.71 -3.24
CA SER A 96 -16.57 11.91 -4.06
C SER A 96 -16.23 11.92 -5.56
N THR A 97 -15.37 12.81 -6.00
CA THR A 97 -14.96 12.97 -7.41
C THR A 97 -13.64 12.28 -7.74
N HIS A 98 -12.94 11.76 -6.72
CA HIS A 98 -11.64 11.11 -6.87
C HIS A 98 -11.61 9.71 -6.28
N TRP A 99 -10.76 8.85 -6.82
CA TRP A 99 -10.49 7.50 -6.29
C TRP A 99 -9.63 7.55 -5.00
N SER A 100 -10.08 8.32 -3.99
CA SER A 100 -9.34 8.49 -2.73
C SER A 100 -9.17 7.19 -1.91
N GLU A 101 -9.86 6.12 -2.28
CA GLU A 101 -9.83 4.83 -1.59
C GLU A 101 -8.85 3.81 -2.18
N VAL A 102 -8.14 4.17 -3.25
CA VAL A 102 -7.15 3.34 -3.93
C VAL A 102 -5.88 4.16 -4.15
N PRO A 103 -4.68 3.63 -3.87
CA PRO A 103 -3.43 4.30 -4.22
C PRO A 103 -3.35 4.63 -5.71
N SER A 104 -2.81 5.78 -6.04
CA SER A 104 -2.70 6.27 -7.41
C SER A 104 -1.57 5.59 -8.20
N LEU A 105 -1.55 5.80 -9.52
CA LEU A 105 -0.42 5.41 -10.37
C LEU A 105 0.86 6.12 -9.95
N GLN A 106 0.76 7.39 -9.54
CA GLN A 106 1.89 8.18 -9.07
C GLN A 106 2.51 7.59 -7.81
N ASP A 107 1.71 7.06 -6.88
CA ASP A 107 2.20 6.40 -5.66
C ASP A 107 3.05 5.18 -6.02
N VAL A 108 2.52 4.33 -6.91
CA VAL A 108 3.24 3.14 -7.40
C VAL A 108 4.53 3.51 -8.12
N ASP A 109 4.48 4.52 -8.99
CA ASP A 109 5.64 4.97 -9.74
C ASP A 109 6.72 5.58 -8.84
N SER A 110 6.30 6.35 -7.83
CA SER A 110 7.21 6.95 -6.86
C SER A 110 7.94 5.89 -6.02
N ASP A 111 7.21 4.89 -5.52
CA ASP A 111 7.81 3.80 -4.74
C ASP A 111 8.74 2.94 -5.59
N ALA A 112 8.35 2.61 -6.81
CA ALA A 112 9.19 1.87 -7.76
C ALA A 112 10.47 2.64 -8.09
N ALA A 113 10.37 3.93 -8.38
CA ALA A 113 11.53 4.79 -8.68
C ALA A 113 12.45 4.98 -7.47
N GLY A 114 11.86 5.05 -6.26
CA GLY A 114 12.60 5.14 -4.99
C GLY A 114 13.24 3.83 -4.54
N GLY A 115 12.92 2.71 -5.21
CA GLY A 115 13.37 1.36 -4.82
C GLY A 115 12.84 0.95 -3.44
N THR A 116 11.63 1.40 -3.08
CA THR A 116 10.98 1.10 -1.80
C THR A 116 9.61 0.47 -2.02
N ASN A 117 9.04 -0.08 -0.94
CA ASN A 117 7.62 -0.39 -0.88
C ASN A 117 6.85 0.82 -0.32
N GLY A 118 5.51 0.78 -0.34
CA GLY A 118 4.66 1.85 0.17
C GLY A 118 3.52 1.37 1.04
N TRP A 119 3.10 2.22 1.97
CA TRP A 119 1.93 2.04 2.81
C TRP A 119 0.99 3.23 2.66
N VAL A 120 -0.25 2.98 2.31
CA VAL A 120 -1.23 4.05 2.07
C VAL A 120 -2.46 3.86 2.92
N ALA A 121 -2.84 4.91 3.67
CA ALA A 121 -4.06 4.97 4.45
C ALA A 121 -5.10 5.83 3.75
N THR A 122 -6.32 5.31 3.60
CA THR A 122 -7.40 5.98 2.86
C THR A 122 -8.48 6.57 3.77
N PRO A 123 -9.29 7.52 3.28
CA PRO A 123 -10.38 8.12 4.05
C PRO A 123 -11.38 7.13 4.64
N GLY A 124 -11.67 6.03 3.94
CA GLY A 124 -12.55 4.96 4.46
C GLY A 124 -11.88 4.05 5.50
N GLY A 125 -10.64 4.33 5.89
CA GLY A 125 -9.90 3.55 6.88
C GLY A 125 -9.35 2.25 6.35
N ARG A 126 -9.05 2.15 5.07
CA ARG A 126 -8.30 1.03 4.47
C ARG A 126 -6.80 1.25 4.66
N LEU A 127 -6.07 0.15 4.71
CA LEU A 127 -4.62 0.14 4.60
C LEU A 127 -4.19 -0.66 3.39
N TRP A 128 -3.43 -0.03 2.51
CA TRP A 128 -2.84 -0.63 1.33
C TRP A 128 -1.34 -0.81 1.49
N PHE A 129 -0.83 -1.87 0.85
CA PHE A 129 0.58 -2.09 0.63
C PHE A 129 0.89 -2.02 -0.86
N ILE A 130 1.89 -1.24 -1.23
CA ILE A 130 2.44 -1.15 -2.58
C ILE A 130 3.76 -1.91 -2.61
N ASN A 131 3.85 -2.93 -3.45
CA ASN A 131 5.13 -3.55 -3.76
C ASN A 131 5.80 -2.76 -4.89
N GLY A 132 6.81 -1.96 -4.56
CA GLY A 132 7.51 -1.13 -5.54
C GLY A 132 8.29 -1.92 -6.60
N THR A 133 8.69 -3.17 -6.30
CA THR A 133 9.39 -4.03 -7.27
C THR A 133 8.46 -4.62 -8.31
N THR A 134 7.31 -5.16 -7.89
CA THR A 134 6.32 -5.79 -8.79
C THR A 134 5.28 -4.81 -9.29
N ARG A 135 5.20 -3.61 -8.72
CA ARG A 135 4.21 -2.57 -9.02
C ARG A 135 2.78 -3.08 -8.82
N THR A 136 2.56 -3.80 -7.73
CA THR A 136 1.27 -4.36 -7.35
C THR A 136 0.78 -3.75 -6.04
N LEU A 137 -0.55 -3.66 -5.89
CA LEU A 137 -1.22 -3.21 -4.69
C LEU A 137 -1.93 -4.38 -4.03
N THR A 138 -1.83 -4.45 -2.70
CA THR A 138 -2.56 -5.42 -1.88
C THR A 138 -3.30 -4.71 -0.76
N LEU A 139 -4.60 -4.93 -0.65
CA LEU A 139 -5.39 -4.45 0.48
C LEU A 139 -5.06 -5.26 1.72
N VAL A 140 -4.37 -4.64 2.67
CA VAL A 140 -3.93 -5.28 3.92
C VAL A 140 -5.06 -5.41 4.92
N CYS A 141 -5.90 -4.37 4.99
CA CYS A 141 -7.16 -4.43 5.74
C CYS A 141 -8.21 -3.47 5.16
N GLY A 142 -9.48 -3.87 5.28
CA GLY A 142 -10.63 -3.22 4.67
C GLY A 142 -11.09 -1.94 5.37
N PRO A 143 -12.25 -1.41 4.98
CA PRO A 143 -12.80 -0.17 5.54
C PRO A 143 -12.97 -0.27 7.06
N GLY A 144 -12.68 0.83 7.75
CA GLY A 144 -12.80 0.91 9.23
C GLY A 144 -11.73 0.15 10.01
N CYS A 145 -10.76 -0.45 9.35
CA CYS A 145 -9.58 -1.05 10.00
C CYS A 145 -8.71 0.03 10.66
N MET A 146 -8.69 1.19 10.05
CA MET A 146 -8.06 2.41 10.58
C MET A 146 -9.13 3.49 10.80
N ILE A 147 -8.73 4.62 11.39
CA ILE A 147 -9.63 5.77 11.57
C ILE A 147 -10.15 6.22 10.20
N SER A 148 -11.48 6.38 10.09
CA SER A 148 -12.15 6.83 8.87
C SER A 148 -12.51 8.32 8.97
N ASP A 149 -12.54 8.98 7.81
CA ASP A 149 -13.10 10.32 7.67
C ASP A 149 -14.61 10.29 7.99
N PRO A 150 -15.11 11.18 8.83
CA PRO A 150 -16.55 11.29 9.09
C PRO A 150 -17.42 11.52 7.85
N ASN A 151 -16.83 12.08 6.78
CA ASN A 151 -17.52 12.34 5.52
C ASN A 151 -17.44 11.17 4.53
N TYR A 152 -16.75 10.08 4.87
CA TYR A 152 -16.57 8.95 3.97
C TYR A 152 -17.90 8.31 3.56
N VAL A 153 -18.07 8.12 2.25
CA VAL A 153 -19.21 7.39 1.65
C VAL A 153 -18.70 6.13 0.98
N PRO A 154 -19.18 4.92 1.37
CA PRO A 154 -18.75 3.67 0.78
C PRO A 154 -19.05 3.57 -0.72
N ASN A 155 -18.15 2.95 -1.48
CA ASN A 155 -18.28 2.69 -2.92
C ASN A 155 -18.48 3.93 -3.79
N VAL A 156 -17.91 5.05 -3.38
CA VAL A 156 -17.88 6.28 -4.17
C VAL A 156 -16.42 6.62 -4.46
N PRO A 157 -16.04 6.85 -5.73
CA PRO A 157 -16.83 6.86 -6.97
C PRO A 157 -17.23 5.44 -7.46
N GLY A 158 -16.64 4.36 -6.93
CA GLY A 158 -16.95 2.99 -7.34
C GLY A 158 -16.49 1.94 -6.34
N PRO A 159 -16.74 0.65 -6.63
CA PRO A 159 -16.31 -0.44 -5.77
C PRO A 159 -14.78 -0.59 -5.79
N VAL A 160 -14.22 -0.92 -4.62
CA VAL A 160 -12.77 -1.09 -4.41
C VAL A 160 -12.44 -2.57 -4.33
N GLY A 161 -11.50 -3.03 -5.15
CA GLY A 161 -10.95 -4.39 -5.14
C GLY A 161 -10.07 -4.67 -3.93
N SER A 162 -9.57 -5.90 -3.83
CA SER A 162 -8.63 -6.31 -2.77
C SER A 162 -7.16 -6.31 -3.22
N ALA A 163 -6.91 -6.22 -4.52
CA ALA A 163 -5.57 -6.13 -5.11
C ALA A 163 -5.68 -5.53 -6.51
N TYR A 164 -4.58 -4.93 -6.97
CA TYR A 164 -4.45 -4.43 -8.34
C TYR A 164 -3.03 -4.67 -8.85
N THR A 165 -2.93 -5.10 -10.10
CA THR A 165 -1.73 -4.94 -10.91
C THR A 165 -1.65 -3.50 -11.43
N TYR A 166 -0.48 -3.08 -11.91
CA TYR A 166 -0.32 -1.74 -12.49
C TYR A 166 -1.27 -1.51 -13.68
N ASP A 167 -1.46 -2.51 -14.54
CA ASP A 167 -2.37 -2.41 -15.69
C ASP A 167 -3.85 -2.31 -15.28
N GLU A 168 -4.27 -2.99 -14.20
CA GLU A 168 -5.62 -2.87 -13.65
C GLU A 168 -5.83 -1.48 -13.05
N LEU A 169 -4.83 -0.95 -12.35
CA LEU A 169 -4.85 0.40 -11.82
C LEU A 169 -4.94 1.45 -12.94
N GLN A 170 -4.18 1.27 -14.03
CA GLN A 170 -4.27 2.14 -15.20
C GLN A 170 -5.68 2.15 -15.82
N ARG A 171 -6.38 1.01 -15.83
CA ARG A 171 -7.77 0.96 -16.32
C ARG A 171 -8.71 1.68 -15.37
N LEU A 172 -8.58 1.46 -14.06
CA LEU A 172 -9.41 2.09 -13.04
C LEU A 172 -9.38 3.63 -13.10
N PHE A 173 -8.21 4.22 -13.37
CA PHE A 173 -8.05 5.67 -13.41
C PHE A 173 -8.27 6.30 -14.80
N ARG A 174 -8.58 5.50 -15.82
CA ARG A 174 -8.95 6.01 -17.18
C ARG A 174 -10.44 6.19 -17.37
N ASP A 175 -11.26 5.44 -16.63
CA ASP A 175 -12.72 5.43 -16.69
C ASP A 175 -13.29 6.46 -15.71
#